data_9ac1e146b841e7c625b414abae5f82d5
#
_entry.id   9ac1e146b841e7c625b414abae5f82d5
#
_cell.length_a   1.000
_cell.length_b   1.000
_cell.length_c   1.000
_cell.angle_alpha   90.00
_cell.angle_beta   90.00
_cell.angle_gamma   90.00
#
_symmetry.space_group_name_H-M   'P 1'
#
loop_
_entity.id
_entity.type
_entity.pdbx_description
1 polymer ?
#
loop_
_entity_poly.entity_id
_entity_poly.type
_entity_poly.pdbx_seq_one_letter_code
_entity_poly.pdbx_strand_id
1 'polypeptide(L)'
;MATNQTYRSIHVFVVTAFQIIVSACAPTDAPQPTIAPTSLSQVPAVRFNYRYEADVPPPTETAKASAEERNAAVQSDFDQNRAQEVLDKTFASANGKRIAALYHRLGDLPSEFRLDMYGDDGKLLHKMTADLMAVHFPDTIRWSPDSESLAFVAMIRGVQNEPEVSGTPPDLSTPANTASNVDPEANAGDANANTLAAPTPAAPTGILTFRTEQIYISNADGSSVKSVTQTDGLIYFYYAWAPDSSALVALASTQREWQFLQFRAETNGEIFVPVGRPRIVEKNGRERRLDDGLSAVHPVWSPDSTKIGCAFDTQIRVYDAGGTSPTQAAIPLRNQLLISSQAYDREQQQKLNADQTPESNANVQVSTLPDEKSLVSFNPIVTLAWPEDSTLYFQTAFVKRMKKEIDSVTSFPRWHRLIFTPQATTNR
;
A
#
# COMPACT_ATOMS: atom_id res chain seq x y z
N MET A 1 -80.68 -50.72 21.36
CA MET A 1 -80.14 -50.50 20.01
C MET A 1 -79.21 -49.21 20.08
N ALA A 2 -78.06 -49.27 20.73
CA ALA A 2 -77.16 -48.15 20.76
C ALA A 2 -75.76 -48.61 21.24
N THR A 3 -75.12 -49.52 20.51
CA THR A 3 -73.76 -49.99 20.87
C THR A 3 -72.81 -50.27 19.67
N ASN A 4 -73.29 -49.95 18.45
CA ASN A 4 -72.47 -50.25 17.25
C ASN A 4 -71.87 -49.03 16.52
N GLN A 5 -72.00 -47.81 17.03
CA GLN A 5 -71.45 -46.64 16.38
C GLN A 5 -70.10 -46.13 16.97
N THR A 6 -69.79 -46.55 18.17
CA THR A 6 -68.57 -46.08 18.87
C THR A 6 -67.29 -46.83 18.48
N TYR A 7 -67.38 -48.05 17.97
CA TYR A 7 -66.21 -48.86 17.58
C TYR A 7 -65.65 -48.53 16.19
N ARG A 8 -66.44 -47.99 15.29
CA ARG A 8 -65.99 -47.61 13.95
C ARG A 8 -65.14 -46.31 13.95
N SER A 9 -65.43 -45.41 14.88
CA SER A 9 -64.70 -44.16 14.98
C SER A 9 -63.27 -44.30 15.57
N ILE A 10 -63.09 -45.28 16.44
CA ILE A 10 -61.78 -45.51 17.13
C ILE A 10 -60.79 -46.20 16.15
N HIS A 11 -61.24 -47.07 15.28
CA HIS A 11 -60.36 -47.70 14.31
C HIS A 11 -59.89 -46.76 13.18
N VAL A 12 -60.72 -45.80 12.78
CA VAL A 12 -60.26 -44.77 11.80
C VAL A 12 -59.30 -43.83 12.38
N PHE A 13 -59.35 -43.48 13.68
CA PHE A 13 -58.38 -42.58 14.36
C PHE A 13 -57.03 -43.26 14.63
N VAL A 14 -57.01 -44.55 14.92
CA VAL A 14 -55.75 -45.30 15.15
C VAL A 14 -55.03 -45.54 13.85
N VAL A 15 -55.72 -45.79 12.73
CA VAL A 15 -55.09 -45.99 11.41
C VAL A 15 -54.51 -44.65 10.86
N THR A 16 -55.25 -43.53 11.08
CA THR A 16 -54.76 -42.22 10.68
C THR A 16 -53.59 -41.72 11.53
N ALA A 17 -53.57 -42.03 12.84
CA ALA A 17 -52.43 -41.68 13.71
C ALA A 17 -51.17 -42.52 13.38
N PHE A 18 -51.32 -43.75 12.93
CA PHE A 18 -50.20 -44.60 12.55
C PHE A 18 -49.60 -44.21 11.18
N GLN A 19 -50.39 -43.67 10.26
CA GLN A 19 -49.88 -43.15 8.98
C GLN A 19 -49.08 -41.83 9.13
N ILE A 20 -49.40 -41.00 10.13
CA ILE A 20 -48.66 -39.75 10.37
C ILE A 20 -47.27 -40.02 10.97
N ILE A 21 -47.08 -41.11 11.74
CA ILE A 21 -45.81 -41.47 12.34
C ILE A 21 -44.85 -42.12 11.32
N VAL A 22 -45.35 -42.78 10.27
CA VAL A 22 -44.48 -43.35 9.22
C VAL A 22 -44.08 -42.33 8.17
N SER A 23 -44.77 -41.19 8.06
CA SER A 23 -44.39 -40.10 7.14
C SER A 23 -43.29 -39.18 7.69
N ALA A 24 -42.90 -39.30 8.95
CA ALA A 24 -41.86 -38.45 9.59
C ALA A 24 -40.43 -39.01 9.45
N CYS A 25 -40.23 -40.14 8.83
CA CYS A 25 -38.92 -40.71 8.51
C CYS A 25 -38.65 -40.78 7.00
N ALA A 26 -38.97 -39.72 6.27
CA ALA A 26 -38.38 -39.54 4.95
C ALA A 26 -36.90 -39.22 5.16
N PRO A 27 -35.96 -39.90 4.52
CA PRO A 27 -34.58 -39.55 4.60
C PRO A 27 -34.43 -38.12 4.11
N THR A 28 -34.06 -37.25 5.03
CA THR A 28 -33.65 -35.89 4.75
C THR A 28 -32.64 -35.93 3.62
N ASP A 29 -32.84 -35.12 2.64
CA ASP A 29 -32.08 -34.83 1.46
C ASP A 29 -30.65 -35.38 1.45
N ALA A 30 -30.41 -36.28 0.49
CA ALA A 30 -29.04 -36.59 0.12
C ALA A 30 -28.28 -35.24 -0.07
N PRO A 31 -27.11 -35.07 0.52
CA PRO A 31 -26.37 -33.82 0.35
C PRO A 31 -26.25 -33.57 -1.14
N GLN A 32 -26.81 -32.43 -1.59
CA GLN A 32 -26.65 -32.03 -2.98
C GLN A 32 -25.17 -32.04 -3.29
N PRO A 33 -24.72 -32.56 -4.42
CA PRO A 33 -23.33 -32.54 -4.80
C PRO A 33 -22.89 -31.07 -4.81
N THR A 34 -22.06 -30.69 -3.86
CA THR A 34 -21.50 -29.34 -3.79
C THR A 34 -20.61 -29.23 -5.00
N ILE A 35 -21.04 -28.49 -6.00
CA ILE A 35 -20.23 -28.20 -7.19
C ILE A 35 -18.98 -27.51 -6.65
N ALA A 36 -17.82 -28.13 -6.87
CA ALA A 36 -16.54 -27.52 -6.48
C ALA A 36 -16.41 -26.17 -7.22
N PRO A 37 -16.04 -25.09 -6.52
CA PRO A 37 -15.87 -23.79 -7.17
C PRO A 37 -14.82 -23.92 -8.28
N THR A 38 -15.16 -23.44 -9.46
CA THR A 38 -14.30 -23.51 -10.66
C THR A 38 -13.38 -22.30 -10.79
N SER A 39 -13.68 -21.21 -10.07
CA SER A 39 -12.91 -19.97 -10.08
C SER A 39 -12.52 -19.55 -8.68
N LEU A 40 -11.32 -18.95 -8.55
CA LEU A 40 -10.83 -18.36 -7.30
C LEU A 40 -11.67 -17.17 -6.84
N SER A 41 -12.33 -16.46 -7.76
CA SER A 41 -13.25 -15.37 -7.43
C SER A 41 -14.45 -15.80 -6.60
N GLN A 42 -14.87 -17.07 -6.72
CA GLN A 42 -16.05 -17.63 -6.05
C GLN A 42 -15.78 -18.06 -4.61
N VAL A 43 -14.53 -18.07 -4.17
CA VAL A 43 -14.15 -18.51 -2.82
C VAL A 43 -13.40 -17.44 -2.07
N PRO A 44 -13.60 -17.34 -0.74
CA PRO A 44 -12.78 -16.46 0.10
C PRO A 44 -11.29 -16.84 0.03
N ALA A 45 -10.42 -15.83 0.10
CA ALA A 45 -8.98 -16.03 0.03
C ALA A 45 -8.45 -17.06 1.05
N VAL A 46 -9.04 -17.11 2.24
CA VAL A 46 -8.68 -18.08 3.31
C VAL A 46 -8.87 -19.54 2.89
N ARG A 47 -9.62 -19.81 1.82
CA ARG A 47 -9.84 -21.16 1.28
C ARG A 47 -8.98 -21.49 0.07
N PHE A 48 -7.90 -20.75 -0.14
CA PHE A 48 -6.92 -21.07 -1.16
C PHE A 48 -5.93 -22.11 -0.66
N ASN A 49 -5.71 -23.14 -1.47
CA ASN A 49 -4.49 -23.92 -1.42
C ASN A 49 -3.47 -23.26 -2.33
N TYR A 50 -2.19 -23.41 -2.02
CA TYR A 50 -1.14 -22.90 -2.87
C TYR A 50 -0.02 -23.92 -3.06
N ARG A 51 0.60 -23.86 -4.23
CA ARG A 51 1.86 -24.55 -4.52
C ARG A 51 2.92 -23.49 -4.79
N TYR A 52 4.05 -23.60 -4.11
CA TYR A 52 5.21 -22.74 -4.29
C TYR A 52 6.16 -23.33 -5.32
N GLU A 53 6.64 -22.50 -6.24
CA GLU A 53 7.68 -22.84 -7.20
C GLU A 53 8.78 -21.79 -7.17
N ALA A 54 10.02 -22.24 -6.98
CA ALA A 54 11.21 -21.38 -6.93
C ALA A 54 11.85 -21.26 -8.32
N ASP A 55 12.57 -20.14 -8.52
CA ASP A 55 13.45 -19.92 -9.69
C ASP A 55 12.75 -20.09 -11.04
N VAL A 56 11.58 -19.51 -11.13
CA VAL A 56 10.82 -19.49 -12.36
C VAL A 56 11.24 -18.30 -13.23
N PRO A 57 11.02 -18.35 -14.55
CA PRO A 57 11.19 -17.17 -15.40
C PRO A 57 10.31 -16.01 -14.93
N PRO A 58 10.73 -14.76 -15.15
CA PRO A 58 9.90 -13.59 -14.85
C PRO A 58 8.56 -13.68 -15.58
N PRO A 59 7.49 -13.11 -15.02
CA PRO A 59 6.23 -13.00 -15.75
C PRO A 59 6.42 -12.17 -17.01
N THR A 60 5.69 -12.50 -18.05
CA THR A 60 5.71 -11.71 -19.29
C THR A 60 5.16 -10.33 -18.98
N GLU A 61 5.99 -9.30 -19.07
CA GLU A 61 5.56 -7.93 -18.88
C GLU A 61 4.59 -7.53 -19.97
N THR A 62 3.36 -7.26 -19.59
CA THR A 62 2.32 -6.75 -20.51
C THR A 62 2.37 -5.23 -20.66
N ALA A 63 3.09 -4.54 -19.79
CA ALA A 63 3.20 -3.09 -19.81
C ALA A 63 4.54 -2.67 -20.42
N LYS A 64 4.51 -2.19 -21.65
CA LYS A 64 5.57 -1.32 -22.15
C LYS A 64 5.60 -0.07 -21.28
N ALA A 65 6.72 0.19 -20.61
CA ALA A 65 6.98 1.50 -20.09
C ALA A 65 6.80 2.50 -21.24
N SER A 66 5.75 3.33 -21.17
CA SER A 66 5.57 4.40 -22.14
C SER A 66 6.80 5.29 -22.02
N ALA A 67 7.51 5.48 -23.12
CA ALA A 67 8.56 6.48 -23.19
C ALA A 67 8.00 7.81 -22.65
N GLU A 68 8.82 8.57 -21.92
CA GLU A 68 8.45 9.89 -21.42
C GLU A 68 8.37 10.87 -22.60
N GLU A 69 7.32 10.75 -23.38
CA GLU A 69 7.12 11.60 -24.55
C GLU A 69 6.12 12.70 -24.19
N ARG A 70 6.56 13.95 -24.36
CA ARG A 70 5.67 15.09 -24.27
C ARG A 70 4.80 15.15 -25.53
N ASN A 71 3.49 15.21 -25.36
CA ASN A 71 2.60 15.35 -26.50
C ASN A 71 2.87 16.69 -27.20
N ALA A 72 3.13 16.65 -28.53
CA ALA A 72 3.53 17.82 -29.30
C ALA A 72 2.46 18.92 -29.36
N ALA A 73 1.16 18.54 -29.41
CA ALA A 73 0.07 19.54 -29.44
C ALA A 73 -0.05 20.26 -28.10
N VAL A 74 0.09 19.54 -26.98
CA VAL A 74 0.12 20.12 -25.63
C VAL A 74 1.37 21.00 -25.45
N GLN A 75 2.54 20.55 -25.89
CA GLN A 75 3.78 21.34 -25.83
C GLN A 75 3.61 22.67 -26.59
N SER A 76 3.00 22.64 -27.76
CA SER A 76 2.74 23.86 -28.54
C SER A 76 1.88 24.88 -27.82
N ASP A 77 0.88 24.45 -27.02
CA ASP A 77 0.07 25.35 -26.18
C ASP A 77 0.92 26.02 -25.10
N PHE A 78 1.79 25.25 -24.45
CA PHE A 78 2.71 25.79 -23.43
C PHE A 78 3.66 26.82 -24.05
N ASP A 79 4.25 26.51 -25.20
CA ASP A 79 5.23 27.39 -25.86
C ASP A 79 4.61 28.70 -26.33
N GLN A 80 3.33 28.68 -26.78
CA GLN A 80 2.65 29.86 -27.35
C GLN A 80 1.85 30.67 -26.34
N ASN A 81 1.24 30.01 -25.35
CA ASN A 81 0.23 30.65 -24.53
C ASN A 81 0.58 30.67 -23.02
N ARG A 82 1.60 29.94 -22.57
CA ARG A 82 1.88 29.71 -21.15
C ARG A 82 3.34 30.03 -20.76
N ALA A 83 3.78 31.29 -21.04
CA ALA A 83 5.18 31.71 -20.88
C ALA A 83 5.76 31.60 -19.47
N GLN A 84 4.91 31.47 -18.42
CA GLN A 84 5.32 31.34 -17.02
C GLN A 84 5.21 29.89 -16.50
N GLU A 85 4.92 28.93 -17.38
CA GLU A 85 4.66 27.55 -17.04
C GLU A 85 5.51 26.63 -17.93
N VAL A 86 6.07 25.58 -17.33
CA VAL A 86 6.95 24.63 -18.03
C VAL A 86 6.27 23.26 -18.00
N LEU A 87 6.02 22.70 -19.18
CA LEU A 87 5.49 21.35 -19.30
C LEU A 87 6.58 20.32 -18.89
N ASP A 88 6.27 19.49 -17.92
CA ASP A 88 7.18 18.43 -17.44
C ASP A 88 6.92 17.10 -18.17
N LYS A 89 5.64 16.68 -18.16
CA LYS A 89 5.26 15.36 -18.70
C LYS A 89 3.81 15.34 -19.17
N THR A 90 3.46 14.44 -20.07
CA THR A 90 2.09 14.18 -20.47
C THR A 90 1.71 12.71 -20.23
N PHE A 91 0.43 12.48 -19.89
CA PHE A 91 -0.13 11.16 -19.65
C PHE A 91 -1.37 10.99 -20.52
N ALA A 92 -1.23 10.23 -21.60
CA ALA A 92 -2.36 9.93 -22.46
C ALA A 92 -3.25 8.84 -21.84
N SER A 93 -4.57 8.99 -21.99
CA SER A 93 -5.52 7.92 -21.66
C SER A 93 -5.34 6.72 -22.59
N ALA A 94 -5.72 5.51 -22.12
CA ALA A 94 -5.55 4.29 -22.93
C ALA A 94 -6.33 4.35 -24.24
N ASN A 95 -7.46 5.05 -24.30
CA ASN A 95 -8.25 5.28 -25.52
C ASN A 95 -7.72 6.44 -26.41
N GLY A 96 -6.65 7.12 -25.99
CA GLY A 96 -5.99 8.22 -26.73
C GLY A 96 -6.76 9.52 -26.82
N LYS A 97 -7.95 9.64 -26.21
CA LYS A 97 -8.84 10.83 -26.35
C LYS A 97 -8.52 11.97 -25.40
N ARG A 98 -7.77 11.72 -24.34
CA ARG A 98 -7.48 12.69 -23.30
C ARG A 98 -6.01 12.62 -22.91
N ILE A 99 -5.47 13.77 -22.53
CA ILE A 99 -4.07 13.94 -22.17
C ILE A 99 -4.01 14.77 -20.90
N ALA A 100 -3.50 14.23 -19.82
CA ALA A 100 -3.19 14.97 -18.63
C ALA A 100 -1.79 15.58 -18.77
N ALA A 101 -1.67 16.89 -18.57
CA ALA A 101 -0.41 17.63 -18.65
C ALA A 101 0.08 17.96 -17.23
N LEU A 102 1.23 17.45 -16.87
CA LEU A 102 1.94 17.79 -15.65
C LEU A 102 2.91 18.94 -15.94
N TYR A 103 2.85 19.99 -15.15
CA TYR A 103 3.67 21.18 -15.32
C TYR A 103 3.97 21.87 -13.99
N HIS A 104 4.93 22.75 -13.98
CA HIS A 104 5.20 23.64 -12.87
C HIS A 104 5.22 25.10 -13.34
N ARG A 105 4.96 26.05 -12.43
CA ARG A 105 5.10 27.48 -12.67
C ARG A 105 6.51 27.95 -12.30
N LEU A 106 7.01 28.94 -13.00
CA LEU A 106 8.23 29.62 -12.59
C LEU A 106 8.02 30.25 -11.20
N GLY A 107 8.74 29.75 -10.20
CA GLY A 107 8.62 30.17 -8.80
C GLY A 107 7.92 29.16 -7.88
N ASP A 108 7.33 28.07 -8.39
CA ASP A 108 6.91 26.94 -7.57
C ASP A 108 8.15 26.19 -7.02
N LEU A 109 7.98 25.46 -5.90
CA LEU A 109 9.05 24.62 -5.40
C LEU A 109 9.33 23.46 -6.38
N PRO A 110 10.58 22.97 -6.49
CA PRO A 110 10.95 21.93 -7.45
C PRO A 110 10.17 20.62 -7.32
N SER A 111 9.54 20.37 -6.16
CA SER A 111 8.73 19.18 -5.88
C SER A 111 7.22 19.43 -6.06
N GLU A 112 6.81 20.61 -6.50
CA GLU A 112 5.40 20.99 -6.60
C GLU A 112 4.99 21.14 -8.06
N PHE A 113 4.11 20.26 -8.47
CA PHE A 113 3.59 20.24 -9.83
C PHE A 113 2.11 20.58 -9.86
N ARG A 114 1.64 20.89 -11.03
CA ARG A 114 0.25 21.18 -11.37
C ARG A 114 -0.23 20.24 -12.46
N LEU A 115 -1.53 20.08 -12.58
CA LEU A 115 -2.14 19.15 -13.52
C LEU A 115 -3.31 19.81 -14.24
N ASP A 116 -3.31 19.72 -15.57
CA ASP A 116 -4.37 20.19 -16.45
C ASP A 116 -4.78 19.08 -17.42
N MET A 117 -6.03 19.14 -17.90
CA MET A 117 -6.57 18.17 -18.84
C MET A 117 -6.74 18.77 -20.22
N TYR A 118 -6.27 18.04 -21.22
CA TYR A 118 -6.33 18.38 -22.64
C TYR A 118 -7.11 17.35 -23.45
N GLY A 119 -7.71 17.80 -24.55
CA GLY A 119 -8.19 16.93 -25.60
C GLY A 119 -7.04 16.35 -26.44
N ASP A 120 -7.35 15.38 -27.29
CA ASP A 120 -6.42 14.83 -28.28
C ASP A 120 -6.00 15.85 -29.36
N ASP A 121 -6.80 16.91 -29.55
CA ASP A 121 -6.52 18.06 -30.40
C ASP A 121 -5.58 19.10 -29.77
N GLY A 122 -5.09 18.87 -28.56
CA GLY A 122 -4.21 19.79 -27.82
C GLY A 122 -4.91 20.99 -27.20
N LYS A 123 -6.24 21.01 -27.16
CA LYS A 123 -6.98 22.10 -26.48
C LYS A 123 -7.11 21.79 -24.99
N LEU A 124 -6.87 22.83 -24.18
CA LEU A 124 -7.12 22.78 -22.74
C LEU A 124 -8.63 22.59 -22.48
N LEU A 125 -8.97 21.53 -21.75
CA LEU A 125 -10.34 21.23 -21.33
C LEU A 125 -10.62 21.79 -19.93
N HIS A 126 -9.79 21.40 -18.97
CA HIS A 126 -9.93 21.81 -17.56
C HIS A 126 -8.58 22.02 -16.88
N LYS A 127 -8.49 23.04 -16.03
CA LYS A 127 -7.44 23.17 -15.03
C LYS A 127 -7.82 22.32 -13.82
N MET A 128 -7.11 21.24 -13.59
CA MET A 128 -7.47 20.27 -12.56
C MET A 128 -6.98 20.67 -11.17
N THR A 129 -5.81 21.29 -11.08
CA THR A 129 -5.26 21.74 -9.81
C THR A 129 -5.63 23.19 -9.55
N ALA A 130 -6.31 23.44 -8.41
CA ALA A 130 -6.55 24.79 -7.92
C ALA A 130 -5.22 25.47 -7.50
N ASP A 131 -5.23 26.79 -7.32
CA ASP A 131 -4.00 27.54 -7.00
C ASP A 131 -3.31 27.08 -5.70
N LEU A 132 -4.09 26.62 -4.72
CA LEU A 132 -3.61 26.09 -3.46
C LEU A 132 -3.29 24.59 -3.49
N MET A 133 -3.51 23.92 -4.62
CA MET A 133 -3.26 22.49 -4.75
C MET A 133 -1.90 22.24 -5.43
N ALA A 134 -1.14 21.27 -4.92
CA ALA A 134 0.11 20.83 -5.51
C ALA A 134 0.18 19.29 -5.58
N VAL A 135 0.69 18.77 -6.69
CA VAL A 135 1.01 17.37 -6.88
C VAL A 135 2.46 17.13 -6.48
N HIS A 136 2.71 16.28 -5.48
CA HIS A 136 4.05 15.97 -5.00
C HIS A 136 4.61 14.64 -5.52
N PHE A 137 3.74 13.73 -5.94
CA PHE A 137 4.12 12.41 -6.42
C PHE A 137 3.69 12.24 -7.88
N PRO A 138 4.44 12.79 -8.84
CA PRO A 138 4.06 12.75 -10.27
C PRO A 138 3.90 11.32 -10.80
N ASP A 139 4.63 10.35 -10.25
CA ASP A 139 4.53 8.95 -10.65
C ASP A 139 3.22 8.27 -10.20
N THR A 140 2.42 8.96 -9.38
CA THR A 140 1.10 8.48 -9.00
C THR A 140 0.01 8.83 -10.01
N ILE A 141 0.25 9.70 -10.98
CA ILE A 141 -0.76 10.07 -11.97
C ILE A 141 -1.06 8.88 -12.88
N ARG A 142 -2.29 8.36 -12.79
CA ARG A 142 -2.69 7.17 -13.53
C ARG A 142 -4.13 7.22 -13.98
N TRP A 143 -4.33 6.92 -15.25
CA TRP A 143 -5.66 6.66 -15.80
C TRP A 143 -6.25 5.36 -15.27
N SER A 144 -7.56 5.34 -15.06
CA SER A 144 -8.29 4.09 -14.85
C SER A 144 -8.23 3.22 -16.13
N PRO A 145 -8.26 1.89 -16.01
CA PRO A 145 -8.23 0.99 -17.18
C PRO A 145 -9.31 1.28 -18.23
N ASP A 146 -10.51 1.74 -17.82
CA ASP A 146 -11.61 2.14 -18.70
C ASP A 146 -11.40 3.51 -19.36
N SER A 147 -10.37 4.25 -18.98
CA SER A 147 -10.10 5.64 -19.41
C SER A 147 -11.17 6.68 -19.02
N GLU A 148 -12.06 6.35 -18.08
CA GLU A 148 -13.15 7.26 -17.67
C GLU A 148 -12.77 8.14 -16.46
N SER A 149 -11.66 7.85 -15.80
CA SER A 149 -11.20 8.59 -14.63
C SER A 149 -9.68 8.73 -14.61
N LEU A 150 -9.21 9.85 -14.09
CA LEU A 150 -7.79 10.05 -13.76
C LEU A 150 -7.65 10.17 -12.25
N ALA A 151 -6.71 9.42 -11.65
CA ALA A 151 -6.33 9.56 -10.25
C ALA A 151 -4.95 10.19 -10.13
N PHE A 152 -4.72 10.91 -9.04
CA PHE A 152 -3.44 11.53 -8.69
C PHE A 152 -3.39 11.84 -7.19
N VAL A 153 -2.18 11.94 -6.64
CA VAL A 153 -1.98 12.37 -5.26
C VAL A 153 -1.64 13.84 -5.23
N ALA A 154 -2.38 14.59 -4.44
CA ALA A 154 -2.13 16.02 -4.25
C ALA A 154 -2.37 16.43 -2.79
N MET A 155 -1.79 17.56 -2.42
CA MET A 155 -2.06 18.24 -1.16
C MET A 155 -2.65 19.62 -1.40
N ILE A 156 -3.40 20.13 -0.42
CA ILE A 156 -3.81 21.52 -0.36
C ILE A 156 -2.80 22.26 0.49
N ARG A 157 -2.19 23.30 -0.07
CA ARG A 157 -1.31 24.21 0.68
C ARG A 157 -2.16 24.93 1.73
N GLY A 158 -1.79 24.80 3.00
CA GLY A 158 -2.37 25.66 4.04
C GLY A 158 -2.04 27.11 3.74
N VAL A 159 -3.06 27.97 3.69
CA VAL A 159 -2.83 29.41 3.74
C VAL A 159 -2.17 29.66 5.09
N GLN A 160 -0.89 30.01 5.12
CA GLN A 160 -0.31 30.65 6.29
C GLN A 160 -0.99 32.01 6.35
N ASN A 161 -2.03 32.11 7.16
CA ASN A 161 -2.40 33.41 7.67
C ASN A 161 -1.19 33.87 8.47
N GLU A 162 -0.37 34.76 7.89
CA GLU A 162 0.55 35.54 8.70
C GLU A 162 -0.29 36.08 9.86
N PRO A 163 0.10 35.86 11.12
CA PRO A 163 -0.58 36.52 12.20
C PRO A 163 -0.45 38.02 11.91
N GLU A 164 -1.57 38.67 11.64
CA GLU A 164 -1.61 40.14 11.65
C GLU A 164 -0.97 40.55 12.95
N VAL A 165 0.21 41.17 12.84
CA VAL A 165 0.85 41.85 13.95
C VAL A 165 -0.03 43.04 14.27
N SER A 166 -1.17 42.75 14.87
CA SER A 166 -1.99 43.78 15.51
C SER A 166 -1.21 44.21 16.75
N GLY A 167 -0.47 45.29 16.58
CA GLY A 167 0.26 45.90 17.67
C GLY A 167 -0.65 46.38 18.76
N THR A 168 -0.78 45.60 19.81
CA THR A 168 -1.10 46.10 21.15
C THR A 168 -0.54 45.08 22.12
N PRO A 169 0.43 45.46 22.98
CA PRO A 169 0.93 44.58 24.02
C PRO A 169 -0.21 44.30 25.00
N PRO A 170 -0.42 43.05 25.45
CA PRO A 170 -1.38 42.78 26.49
C PRO A 170 -0.89 43.39 27.80
N ASP A 171 -1.76 44.19 28.41
CA ASP A 171 -1.65 44.78 29.71
C ASP A 171 -1.54 43.69 30.80
N LEU A 172 -0.38 43.60 31.43
CA LEU A 172 -0.07 42.70 32.54
C LEU A 172 -0.55 43.30 33.87
N SER A 173 -1.84 43.30 34.12
CA SER A 173 -2.36 43.60 35.43
C SER A 173 -3.64 42.85 35.75
N THR A 174 -3.49 41.63 36.25
CA THR A 174 -4.45 41.09 37.25
C THR A 174 -3.79 39.90 37.99
N PRO A 175 -3.71 39.91 39.34
CA PRO A 175 -3.18 38.80 40.10
C PRO A 175 -4.33 37.82 40.40
N ALA A 176 -4.15 36.58 40.02
CA ALA A 176 -5.01 35.50 40.47
C ALA A 176 -4.46 34.92 41.78
N ASN A 177 -5.19 35.14 42.85
CA ASN A 177 -5.13 34.45 44.10
C ASN A 177 -5.27 32.95 43.96
N THR A 178 -4.34 32.21 44.51
CA THR A 178 -4.67 30.93 45.15
C THR A 178 -3.73 30.66 46.32
N ALA A 179 -4.32 30.64 47.48
CA ALA A 179 -3.71 30.25 48.74
C ALA A 179 -3.44 28.74 48.78
N SER A 180 -2.30 28.35 49.29
CA SER A 180 -2.19 27.19 50.19
C SER A 180 -0.86 27.19 50.92
N ASN A 181 -0.97 27.26 52.21
CA ASN A 181 -0.06 27.03 53.29
C ASN A 181 1.10 26.05 53.03
N VAL A 182 2.31 26.41 53.50
CA VAL A 182 3.05 25.67 54.52
C VAL A 182 4.19 26.57 55.02
N ASP A 183 4.43 26.48 56.27
CA ASP A 183 5.19 27.28 57.22
C ASP A 183 6.70 27.44 57.00
N PRO A 184 7.31 28.39 57.71
CA PRO A 184 8.66 28.88 57.46
C PRO A 184 9.70 28.28 58.43
N GLU A 185 10.92 28.14 58.02
CA GLU A 185 12.08 28.44 58.86
C GLU A 185 13.39 28.49 58.07
N ALA A 186 14.00 29.63 58.21
CA ALA A 186 15.43 29.92 58.39
C ALA A 186 16.46 29.51 57.36
N ASN A 187 17.12 30.36 56.64
CA ASN A 187 18.31 31.07 57.13
C ASN A 187 18.88 32.04 56.09
N ALA A 188 19.39 33.11 56.58
CA ALA A 188 20.04 34.17 55.85
C ALA A 188 21.41 33.73 55.29
N GLY A 189 21.78 34.30 54.18
CA GLY A 189 23.14 34.18 53.66
C GLY A 189 23.36 34.81 52.26
N ASP A 190 23.69 36.08 52.26
CA ASP A 190 24.54 36.86 51.34
C ASP A 190 24.45 36.72 49.82
N ALA A 191 24.01 37.79 49.26
CA ALA A 191 24.67 38.71 48.33
C ALA A 191 25.28 38.18 47.03
N ASN A 192 24.67 38.73 45.97
CA ASN A 192 25.40 39.24 44.77
C ASN A 192 25.97 38.26 43.76
N ALA A 193 25.18 37.98 42.72
CA ALA A 193 25.70 37.81 41.38
C ALA A 193 24.62 38.16 40.36
N ASN A 194 24.84 39.22 39.67
CA ASN A 194 24.25 39.58 38.39
C ASN A 194 24.48 38.44 37.37
N THR A 195 23.62 37.46 37.33
CA THR A 195 23.58 36.52 36.22
C THR A 195 22.44 36.95 35.32
N LEU A 196 22.79 37.58 34.20
CA LEU A 196 21.92 37.75 33.06
C LEU A 196 21.34 36.36 32.70
N ALA A 197 20.11 36.16 33.00
CA ALA A 197 19.37 34.94 32.55
C ALA A 197 19.51 34.92 31.03
N ALA A 198 20.14 33.89 30.51
CA ALA A 198 20.11 33.61 29.08
C ALA A 198 18.65 33.52 28.62
N PRO A 199 18.25 34.11 27.49
CA PRO A 199 16.90 34.03 27.00
C PRO A 199 16.56 32.57 26.79
N THR A 200 15.57 32.11 27.54
CA THR A 200 14.94 30.79 27.28
C THR A 200 14.51 30.77 25.83
N PRO A 201 14.95 29.78 25.02
CA PRO A 201 14.44 29.69 23.66
C PRO A 201 12.93 29.62 23.70
N ALA A 202 12.27 30.57 23.07
CA ALA A 202 10.83 30.55 22.91
C ALA A 202 10.46 29.20 22.25
N ALA A 203 9.62 28.41 22.90
CA ALA A 203 9.10 27.20 22.30
C ALA A 203 8.47 27.58 20.94
N PRO A 204 8.77 26.85 19.86
CA PRO A 204 8.19 27.14 18.57
C PRO A 204 6.66 27.03 18.67
N THR A 205 5.98 28.16 18.66
CA THR A 205 4.52 28.25 18.52
C THR A 205 4.09 28.08 17.07
N GLY A 206 4.78 27.26 16.30
CA GLY A 206 4.34 26.84 15.00
C GLY A 206 3.24 25.80 15.17
N ILE A 207 2.02 26.14 14.79
CA ILE A 207 1.01 25.12 14.47
C ILE A 207 1.64 24.27 13.39
N LEU A 208 2.00 23.01 13.72
CA LEU A 208 2.44 22.04 12.74
C LEU A 208 1.25 21.81 11.80
N THR A 209 1.23 22.50 10.67
CA THR A 209 0.30 22.19 9.58
C THR A 209 0.73 20.84 9.02
N PHE A 210 -0.02 19.82 9.36
CA PHE A 210 0.20 18.48 8.84
C PHE A 210 -0.09 18.51 7.35
N ARG A 211 0.93 18.26 6.53
CA ARG A 211 0.74 18.01 5.11
C ARG A 211 -0.04 16.71 4.97
N THR A 212 -1.13 16.76 4.24
CA THR A 212 -1.94 15.56 3.96
C THR A 212 -2.00 15.39 2.46
N GLU A 213 -1.21 14.45 1.96
CA GLU A 213 -1.27 14.03 0.56
C GLU A 213 -2.42 13.05 0.40
N GLN A 214 -3.48 13.50 -0.27
CA GLN A 214 -4.70 12.74 -0.49
C GLN A 214 -4.81 12.27 -1.94
N ILE A 215 -5.54 11.19 -2.17
CA ILE A 215 -5.86 10.70 -3.51
C ILE A 215 -7.05 11.49 -4.04
N TYR A 216 -6.90 12.09 -5.20
CA TYR A 216 -7.94 12.78 -5.95
C TYR A 216 -8.31 11.96 -7.19
N ILE A 217 -9.58 12.02 -7.57
CA ILE A 217 -10.08 11.43 -8.81
C ILE A 217 -10.86 12.53 -9.56
N SER A 218 -10.67 12.58 -10.88
CA SER A 218 -11.45 13.39 -11.81
C SER A 218 -12.17 12.53 -12.84
N ASN A 219 -13.15 13.10 -13.51
CA ASN A 219 -13.68 12.54 -14.74
C ASN A 219 -12.62 12.59 -15.86
N ALA A 220 -12.84 11.86 -16.96
CA ALA A 220 -11.94 11.82 -18.10
C ALA A 220 -11.66 13.19 -18.75
N ASP A 221 -12.59 14.14 -18.67
CA ASP A 221 -12.43 15.50 -19.19
C ASP A 221 -11.72 16.44 -18.21
N GLY A 222 -11.30 15.96 -17.04
CA GLY A 222 -10.69 16.77 -15.98
C GLY A 222 -11.68 17.49 -15.07
N SER A 223 -12.97 17.35 -15.31
CA SER A 223 -14.00 17.90 -14.43
C SER A 223 -14.17 17.09 -13.13
N SER A 224 -14.90 17.66 -12.17
CA SER A 224 -15.28 16.96 -10.92
C SER A 224 -14.09 16.41 -10.11
N VAL A 225 -13.00 17.16 -10.04
CA VAL A 225 -11.85 16.81 -9.19
C VAL A 225 -12.30 16.77 -7.73
N LYS A 226 -12.20 15.59 -7.11
CA LYS A 226 -12.58 15.39 -5.72
C LYS A 226 -11.60 14.49 -4.99
N SER A 227 -11.34 14.75 -3.72
CA SER A 227 -10.62 13.83 -2.84
C SER A 227 -11.49 12.61 -2.56
N VAL A 228 -10.90 11.41 -2.72
CA VAL A 228 -11.52 10.13 -2.35
C VAL A 228 -10.95 9.56 -1.07
N THR A 229 -9.93 10.21 -0.51
CA THR A 229 -9.40 9.94 0.83
C THR A 229 -9.51 11.21 1.67
N GLN A 230 -9.79 11.06 2.96
CA GLN A 230 -10.03 12.19 3.87
C GLN A 230 -9.40 11.99 5.25
N THR A 231 -8.56 10.99 5.39
CA THR A 231 -7.92 10.70 6.68
C THR A 231 -6.74 11.63 6.90
N ASP A 232 -6.87 12.57 7.82
CA ASP A 232 -5.83 13.51 8.19
C ASP A 232 -4.57 12.80 8.71
N GLY A 233 -3.42 13.38 8.41
CA GLY A 233 -2.12 12.87 8.85
C GLY A 233 -1.62 11.61 8.13
N LEU A 234 -2.29 11.20 7.04
CA LEU A 234 -1.82 10.16 6.14
C LEU A 234 -1.21 10.75 4.87
N ILE A 235 -0.13 10.15 4.42
CA ILE A 235 0.57 10.41 3.17
C ILE A 235 0.35 9.21 2.27
N TYR A 236 -0.43 9.39 1.20
CA TYR A 236 -0.60 8.39 0.16
C TYR A 236 0.49 8.58 -0.87
N PHE A 237 1.36 7.59 -1.03
CA PHE A 237 2.52 7.69 -1.93
C PHE A 237 2.49 6.69 -3.09
N TYR A 238 1.57 5.73 -3.03
CA TYR A 238 1.36 4.73 -4.07
C TYR A 238 -0.08 4.28 -4.12
N TYR A 239 -0.57 4.02 -5.33
CA TYR A 239 -1.80 3.25 -5.55
C TYR A 239 -1.80 2.60 -6.94
N ALA A 240 -2.69 1.62 -7.11
CA ALA A 240 -2.98 0.97 -8.38
C ALA A 240 -4.49 0.79 -8.54
N TRP A 241 -4.99 1.06 -9.74
CA TRP A 241 -6.38 0.79 -10.09
C TRP A 241 -6.67 -0.70 -10.12
N ALA A 242 -7.87 -1.08 -9.68
CA ALA A 242 -8.43 -2.39 -9.97
C ALA A 242 -8.61 -2.55 -11.48
N PRO A 243 -8.39 -3.74 -12.07
CA PRO A 243 -8.58 -3.97 -13.50
C PRO A 243 -9.95 -3.57 -14.03
N ASP A 244 -11.00 -3.68 -13.22
CA ASP A 244 -12.38 -3.26 -13.53
C ASP A 244 -12.64 -1.76 -13.29
N SER A 245 -11.63 -1.01 -12.92
CA SER A 245 -11.74 0.44 -12.62
C SER A 245 -12.63 0.82 -11.43
N SER A 246 -13.07 -0.13 -10.60
CA SER A 246 -14.01 0.12 -9.50
C SER A 246 -13.39 0.78 -8.28
N ALA A 247 -12.12 0.48 -7.99
CA ALA A 247 -11.43 0.89 -6.79
C ALA A 247 -9.92 1.02 -7.00
N LEU A 248 -9.24 1.53 -5.97
CA LEU A 248 -7.79 1.62 -5.88
C LEU A 248 -7.31 0.75 -4.72
N VAL A 249 -6.17 0.09 -4.88
CA VAL A 249 -5.37 -0.36 -3.75
C VAL A 249 -4.25 0.65 -3.53
N ALA A 250 -4.06 1.12 -2.31
CA ALA A 250 -3.12 2.18 -1.98
C ALA A 250 -2.20 1.79 -0.82
N LEU A 251 -1.03 2.43 -0.76
CA LEU A 251 -0.15 2.45 0.40
C LEU A 251 -0.16 3.84 1.02
N ALA A 252 -0.38 3.87 2.33
CA ALA A 252 -0.33 5.11 3.09
C ALA A 252 0.52 4.95 4.35
N SER A 253 1.32 5.96 4.65
CA SER A 253 2.10 6.10 5.88
C SER A 253 1.52 7.22 6.73
N THR A 254 1.70 7.17 8.04
CA THR A 254 1.47 8.37 8.85
C THR A 254 2.61 9.37 8.61
N GLN A 255 2.30 10.65 8.72
CA GLN A 255 3.32 11.70 8.59
C GLN A 255 4.50 11.49 9.55
N ARG A 256 4.22 11.04 10.77
CA ARG A 256 5.26 10.77 11.77
C ARG A 256 6.19 9.62 11.34
N GLU A 257 5.62 8.53 10.79
CA GLU A 257 6.40 7.40 10.26
C GLU A 257 7.25 7.85 9.08
N TRP A 258 6.66 8.64 8.16
CA TRP A 258 7.35 9.18 7.00
C TRP A 258 8.56 10.03 7.40
N GLN A 259 8.35 11.01 8.27
CA GLN A 259 9.44 11.88 8.75
C GLN A 259 10.53 11.10 9.48
N PHE A 260 10.15 10.13 10.31
CA PHE A 260 11.12 9.29 11.02
C PHE A 260 11.99 8.49 10.04
N LEU A 261 11.39 7.87 9.04
CA LEU A 261 12.10 7.07 8.03
C LEU A 261 12.99 7.93 7.14
N GLN A 262 12.50 9.11 6.75
CA GLN A 262 13.28 10.08 5.97
C GLN A 262 14.49 10.54 6.76
N PHE A 263 14.31 10.96 8.00
CA PHE A 263 15.40 11.39 8.87
C PHE A 263 16.43 10.27 9.10
N ARG A 264 15.96 9.04 9.29
CA ARG A 264 16.86 7.88 9.44
C ARG A 264 17.68 7.63 8.18
N ALA A 265 17.04 7.66 7.00
CA ALA A 265 17.73 7.48 5.72
C ALA A 265 18.78 8.57 5.50
N GLU A 266 18.47 9.84 5.76
CA GLU A 266 19.38 10.97 5.67
C GLU A 266 20.58 10.81 6.63
N THR A 267 20.30 10.42 7.88
CA THR A 267 21.36 10.23 8.90
C THR A 267 22.32 9.09 8.54
N ASN A 268 21.79 8.02 7.93
CA ASN A 268 22.58 6.85 7.55
C ASN A 268 23.21 6.97 6.16
N GLY A 269 22.89 8.01 5.38
CA GLY A 269 23.27 8.11 3.97
C GLY A 269 22.63 7.05 3.08
N GLU A 270 21.45 6.55 3.48
CA GLU A 270 20.67 5.54 2.76
C GLU A 270 19.64 6.21 1.84
N ILE A 271 19.24 5.49 0.79
CA ILE A 271 18.13 5.93 -0.04
C ILE A 271 16.83 5.80 0.78
N PHE A 272 16.04 6.86 0.80
CA PHE A 272 14.71 6.81 1.42
C PHE A 272 13.78 5.89 0.64
N VAL A 273 13.27 4.85 1.31
CA VAL A 273 12.26 3.95 0.77
C VAL A 273 10.98 4.10 1.58
N PRO A 274 9.91 4.63 0.99
CA PRO A 274 8.64 4.78 1.68
C PRO A 274 8.03 3.42 2.03
N VAL A 275 7.46 3.31 3.21
CA VAL A 275 6.67 2.16 3.63
C VAL A 275 5.29 2.60 4.07
N GLY A 276 4.29 1.77 3.82
CA GLY A 276 2.89 2.11 4.16
C GLY A 276 2.04 0.88 4.44
N ARG A 277 0.84 1.16 4.97
CA ARG A 277 -0.18 0.14 5.19
C ARG A 277 -1.09 0.05 3.98
N PRO A 278 -1.39 -1.17 3.50
CA PRO A 278 -2.26 -1.35 2.36
C PRO A 278 -3.72 -1.03 2.71
N ARG A 279 -4.39 -0.35 1.79
CA ARG A 279 -5.78 0.12 1.89
C ARG A 279 -6.51 -0.08 0.57
N ILE A 280 -7.81 -0.31 0.61
CA ILE A 280 -8.71 -0.17 -0.54
C ILE A 280 -9.39 1.18 -0.43
N VAL A 281 -9.46 1.88 -1.55
CA VAL A 281 -10.15 3.16 -1.70
C VAL A 281 -11.13 3.06 -2.86
N GLU A 282 -12.41 3.14 -2.58
CA GLU A 282 -13.46 3.12 -3.61
C GLU A 282 -13.67 4.53 -4.21
N LYS A 283 -14.16 4.63 -5.44
CA LYS A 283 -14.46 5.92 -6.10
C LYS A 283 -15.45 6.80 -5.32
N ASN A 284 -16.29 6.20 -4.48
CA ASN A 284 -17.26 6.93 -3.63
C ASN A 284 -16.64 7.53 -2.36
N GLY A 285 -15.34 7.26 -2.10
CA GLY A 285 -14.62 7.72 -0.93
C GLY A 285 -14.64 6.76 0.26
N ARG A 286 -15.23 5.57 0.10
CA ARG A 286 -15.15 4.54 1.14
C ARG A 286 -13.73 3.98 1.18
N GLU A 287 -13.10 4.10 2.32
CA GLU A 287 -11.76 3.62 2.56
C GLU A 287 -11.76 2.47 3.58
N ARG A 288 -10.92 1.47 3.34
CA ARG A 288 -10.76 0.32 4.23
C ARG A 288 -9.30 -0.11 4.30
N ARG A 289 -8.74 -0.11 5.51
CA ARG A 289 -7.40 -0.64 5.74
C ARG A 289 -7.43 -2.17 5.64
N LEU A 290 -6.49 -2.74 4.89
CA LEU A 290 -6.37 -4.19 4.72
C LEU A 290 -5.49 -4.82 5.79
N ASP A 291 -4.42 -4.13 6.21
CA ASP A 291 -3.45 -4.65 7.16
C ASP A 291 -2.85 -3.54 8.03
N ASP A 292 -2.35 -3.94 9.21
CA ASP A 292 -1.58 -3.09 10.11
C ASP A 292 -0.07 -3.14 9.84
N GLY A 293 0.40 -4.14 9.10
CA GLY A 293 1.78 -4.29 8.69
C GLY A 293 2.20 -3.20 7.71
N LEU A 294 3.43 -2.73 7.88
CA LEU A 294 4.06 -1.81 6.94
C LEU A 294 4.73 -2.60 5.81
N SER A 295 4.58 -2.14 4.59
CA SER A 295 5.22 -2.71 3.41
C SER A 295 5.80 -1.62 2.52
N ALA A 296 7.00 -1.89 1.97
CA ALA A 296 7.57 -1.13 0.86
C ALA A 296 7.18 -1.76 -0.50
N VAL A 297 6.62 -2.97 -0.49
CA VAL A 297 6.26 -3.69 -1.72
C VAL A 297 4.89 -3.23 -2.19
N HIS A 298 4.81 -2.85 -3.44
CA HIS A 298 3.58 -2.42 -4.07
C HIS A 298 2.55 -3.55 -4.09
N PRO A 299 1.34 -3.36 -3.56
CA PRO A 299 0.28 -4.34 -3.64
C PRO A 299 -0.21 -4.51 -5.08
N VAL A 300 -0.74 -5.68 -5.39
CA VAL A 300 -1.25 -6.02 -6.72
C VAL A 300 -2.67 -6.55 -6.65
N TRP A 301 -3.46 -6.23 -7.69
CA TRP A 301 -4.78 -6.80 -7.91
C TRP A 301 -4.69 -8.15 -8.61
N SER A 302 -5.63 -9.04 -8.32
CA SER A 302 -5.92 -10.17 -9.22
C SER A 302 -6.55 -9.64 -10.51
N PRO A 303 -6.36 -10.32 -11.66
CA PRO A 303 -6.92 -9.88 -12.95
C PRO A 303 -8.44 -9.71 -12.94
N ASP A 304 -9.16 -10.47 -12.12
CA ASP A 304 -10.61 -10.42 -11.95
C ASP A 304 -11.08 -9.36 -10.94
N SER A 305 -10.17 -8.54 -10.40
CA SER A 305 -10.45 -7.47 -9.41
C SER A 305 -11.03 -7.96 -8.06
N THR A 306 -11.06 -9.26 -7.81
CA THR A 306 -11.68 -9.80 -6.59
C THR A 306 -10.73 -9.96 -5.41
N LYS A 307 -9.43 -9.98 -5.67
CA LYS A 307 -8.40 -10.20 -4.66
C LYS A 307 -7.25 -9.19 -4.74
N ILE A 308 -6.54 -9.03 -3.63
CA ILE A 308 -5.36 -8.17 -3.52
C ILE A 308 -4.23 -8.95 -2.88
N GLY A 309 -3.07 -8.97 -3.50
CA GLY A 309 -1.83 -9.51 -2.95
C GLY A 309 -0.98 -8.40 -2.33
N CYS A 310 -0.53 -8.63 -1.10
CA CYS A 310 0.42 -7.76 -0.39
C CYS A 310 1.59 -8.59 0.12
N ALA A 311 2.78 -8.02 0.18
CA ALA A 311 3.97 -8.68 0.72
C ALA A 311 4.48 -7.95 1.97
N PHE A 312 4.90 -8.72 2.95
CA PHE A 312 5.48 -8.25 4.20
C PHE A 312 6.73 -9.07 4.50
N ASP A 313 7.90 -8.54 4.15
CA ASP A 313 9.18 -9.20 4.31
C ASP A 313 9.23 -10.58 3.62
N THR A 314 8.96 -11.67 4.33
CA THR A 314 8.98 -13.05 3.82
C THR A 314 7.59 -13.70 3.78
N GLN A 315 6.53 -12.91 3.84
CA GLN A 315 5.15 -13.38 3.84
C GLN A 315 4.33 -12.68 2.75
N ILE A 316 3.52 -13.44 2.04
CA ILE A 316 2.48 -12.89 1.18
C ILE A 316 1.12 -13.04 1.87
N ARG A 317 0.30 -11.99 1.81
CA ARG A 317 -1.07 -12.02 2.28
C ARG A 317 -2.00 -11.69 1.12
N VAL A 318 -3.03 -12.51 0.96
CA VAL A 318 -4.07 -12.31 -0.04
C VAL A 318 -5.36 -11.92 0.66
N TYR A 319 -5.95 -10.80 0.25
CA TYR A 319 -7.18 -10.24 0.81
C TYR A 319 -8.31 -10.31 -0.21
N ASP A 320 -9.53 -10.53 0.28
CA ASP A 320 -10.72 -10.31 -0.54
C ASP A 320 -10.95 -8.81 -0.72
N ALA A 321 -11.14 -8.38 -1.97
CA ALA A 321 -11.41 -6.99 -2.29
C ALA A 321 -12.81 -6.53 -1.86
N GLY A 322 -13.77 -7.44 -1.87
CA GLY A 322 -15.16 -7.17 -1.49
C GLY A 322 -15.45 -7.37 0.00
N GLY A 323 -16.65 -6.93 0.43
CA GLY A 323 -17.16 -7.16 1.77
C GLY A 323 -16.70 -6.14 2.83
N THR A 324 -17.35 -6.15 3.98
CA THR A 324 -17.06 -5.27 5.13
C THR A 324 -15.93 -5.82 6.00
N SER A 325 -15.77 -7.12 6.02
CA SER A 325 -14.72 -7.83 6.77
C SER A 325 -14.03 -8.80 5.80
N PRO A 326 -13.01 -8.34 5.08
CA PRO A 326 -12.36 -9.15 4.08
C PRO A 326 -11.69 -10.34 4.74
N THR A 327 -11.84 -11.52 4.15
CA THR A 327 -11.05 -12.67 4.56
C THR A 327 -9.62 -12.50 4.07
N GLN A 328 -8.69 -13.02 4.86
CA GLN A 328 -7.26 -12.92 4.62
C GLN A 328 -6.65 -14.32 4.62
N ALA A 329 -5.85 -14.61 3.62
CA ALA A 329 -4.94 -15.76 3.61
C ALA A 329 -3.51 -15.28 3.85
N ALA A 330 -2.87 -15.78 4.89
CA ALA A 330 -1.46 -15.55 5.15
C ALA A 330 -0.63 -16.73 4.62
N ILE A 331 0.32 -16.45 3.74
CA ILE A 331 1.19 -17.43 3.09
C ILE A 331 2.61 -17.22 3.59
N PRO A 332 3.05 -17.94 4.64
CA PRO A 332 4.40 -17.83 5.18
C PRO A 332 5.39 -18.52 4.24
N LEU A 333 6.38 -17.78 3.77
CA LEU A 333 7.39 -18.29 2.82
C LEU A 333 8.80 -18.35 3.42
N ARG A 334 8.96 -17.95 4.68
CA ARG A 334 10.28 -17.85 5.32
C ARG A 334 11.15 -19.10 5.14
N ASN A 335 10.59 -20.27 5.38
CA ASN A 335 11.35 -21.53 5.28
C ASN A 335 11.73 -21.83 3.82
N GLN A 336 10.81 -21.64 2.89
CA GLN A 336 11.06 -21.86 1.47
C GLN A 336 12.14 -20.90 0.94
N LEU A 337 12.08 -19.64 1.33
CA LEU A 337 13.07 -18.63 0.94
C LEU A 337 14.44 -18.90 1.57
N LEU A 338 14.49 -19.38 2.80
CA LEU A 338 15.75 -19.76 3.45
C LEU A 338 16.41 -20.93 2.73
N ILE A 339 15.66 -21.98 2.40
CA ILE A 339 16.15 -23.14 1.64
C ILE A 339 16.68 -22.71 0.27
N SER A 340 15.95 -21.85 -0.41
CA SER A 340 16.36 -21.29 -1.70
C SER A 340 17.66 -20.48 -1.59
N SER A 341 17.81 -19.68 -0.53
CA SER A 341 19.05 -18.92 -0.26
C SER A 341 20.24 -19.81 -0.03
N GLN A 342 20.08 -20.87 0.77
CA GLN A 342 21.16 -21.86 1.04
C GLN A 342 21.55 -22.64 -0.21
N ALA A 343 20.60 -22.95 -1.10
CA ALA A 343 20.88 -23.62 -2.37
C ALA A 343 21.71 -22.72 -3.28
N TYR A 344 21.36 -21.44 -3.37
CA TYR A 344 22.10 -20.42 -4.13
C TYR A 344 23.54 -20.27 -3.60
N ASP A 345 23.73 -20.14 -2.28
CA ASP A 345 25.06 -20.02 -1.68
C ASP A 345 25.95 -21.22 -2.04
N ARG A 346 25.39 -22.43 -1.98
CA ARG A 346 26.11 -23.66 -2.38
C ARG A 346 26.52 -23.66 -3.86
N GLU A 347 25.63 -23.23 -4.74
CA GLU A 347 25.90 -23.15 -6.17
C GLU A 347 27.02 -22.13 -6.47
N GLN A 348 26.97 -20.94 -5.83
CA GLN A 348 28.03 -19.95 -5.99
C GLN A 348 29.39 -20.45 -5.49
N GLN A 349 29.40 -21.16 -4.38
CA GLN A 349 30.62 -21.75 -3.83
C GLN A 349 31.20 -22.82 -4.78
N GLN A 350 30.35 -23.64 -5.40
CA GLN A 350 30.77 -24.62 -6.38
C GLN A 350 31.36 -23.98 -7.62
N LYS A 351 30.79 -22.88 -8.13
CA LYS A 351 31.33 -22.12 -9.28
C LYS A 351 32.70 -21.54 -8.95
N LEU A 352 32.86 -20.91 -7.77
CA LEU A 352 34.14 -20.38 -7.33
C LEU A 352 35.23 -21.45 -7.20
N ASN A 353 34.85 -22.65 -6.76
CA ASN A 353 35.79 -23.78 -6.65
C ASN A 353 36.12 -24.39 -8.02
N ALA A 354 35.23 -24.34 -9.01
CA ALA A 354 35.45 -24.84 -10.37
C ALA A 354 36.38 -23.94 -11.20
N ASP A 355 36.38 -22.64 -10.94
CA ASP A 355 37.26 -21.66 -11.61
C ASP A 355 38.68 -21.65 -11.02
N GLN A 356 38.94 -22.35 -9.93
CA GLN A 356 40.29 -22.53 -9.38
C GLN A 356 40.97 -23.67 -10.12
N THR A 357 41.84 -23.36 -11.05
CA THR A 357 42.74 -24.33 -11.68
C THR A 357 43.59 -25.06 -10.61
N PRO A 358 43.92 -26.35 -10.79
CA PRO A 358 44.57 -27.20 -9.77
C PRO A 358 46.02 -26.82 -9.38
N GLU A 359 46.56 -25.73 -9.87
CA GLU A 359 47.97 -25.32 -9.66
C GLU A 359 48.21 -24.29 -8.56
N SER A 360 47.30 -24.10 -7.67
CA SER A 360 47.54 -23.21 -6.53
C SER A 360 47.64 -24.01 -5.24
N ASN A 361 48.87 -24.11 -4.79
CA ASN A 361 49.37 -24.66 -3.50
C ASN A 361 48.31 -24.90 -2.40
N ALA A 362 48.33 -26.11 -1.90
CA ALA A 362 47.46 -26.70 -0.85
C ALA A 362 47.46 -26.00 0.52
N ASN A 363 47.72 -24.70 0.60
CA ASN A 363 47.72 -23.93 1.83
C ASN A 363 46.95 -22.60 1.79
N VAL A 364 46.18 -22.33 0.74
CA VAL A 364 45.16 -21.31 0.83
C VAL A 364 43.96 -21.96 1.50
N GLN A 365 43.82 -21.76 2.79
CA GLN A 365 42.53 -21.97 3.46
C GLN A 365 41.47 -21.28 2.58
N VAL A 366 40.69 -22.13 1.91
CA VAL A 366 39.44 -21.69 1.28
C VAL A 366 38.79 -20.78 2.28
N SER A 367 38.63 -19.51 1.94
CA SER A 367 37.98 -18.54 2.81
C SER A 367 36.68 -19.16 3.24
N THR A 368 36.70 -19.78 4.42
CA THR A 368 35.50 -20.27 5.06
C THR A 368 34.52 -19.13 5.00
N LEU A 369 33.34 -19.40 4.50
CA LEU A 369 32.22 -18.46 4.59
C LEU A 369 32.34 -17.73 5.92
N PRO A 370 32.30 -16.40 5.94
CA PRO A 370 32.42 -15.66 7.18
C PRO A 370 31.47 -16.28 8.19
N ASP A 371 31.93 -16.45 9.42
CA ASP A 371 31.23 -17.09 10.53
C ASP A 371 29.73 -16.85 10.40
N GLU A 372 28.92 -17.92 10.35
CA GLU A 372 27.45 -17.84 10.23
C GLU A 372 26.82 -16.86 11.22
N LYS A 373 27.45 -16.66 12.37
CA LYS A 373 27.06 -15.67 13.39
C LYS A 373 27.33 -14.22 12.98
N SER A 374 28.16 -13.97 11.97
CA SER A 374 28.50 -12.65 11.46
C SER A 374 27.73 -12.27 10.18
N LEU A 375 27.01 -13.21 9.61
CA LEU A 375 26.23 -13.06 8.38
C LEU A 375 24.73 -13.04 8.68
N VAL A 376 24.08 -11.95 8.38
CA VAL A 376 22.63 -11.89 8.31
C VAL A 376 22.23 -11.95 6.84
N SER A 377 21.95 -13.17 6.38
CA SER A 377 21.37 -13.37 5.06
C SER A 377 19.85 -13.39 5.20
N PHE A 378 19.18 -12.57 4.43
CA PHE A 378 17.73 -12.58 4.34
C PHE A 378 17.32 -12.46 2.86
N ASN A 379 16.13 -12.94 2.56
CA ASN A 379 15.61 -12.98 1.22
C ASN A 379 14.22 -12.31 1.19
N PRO A 380 14.17 -10.97 1.30
CA PRO A 380 12.91 -10.25 1.34
C PRO A 380 12.20 -10.32 -0.01
N ILE A 381 10.89 -10.31 0.02
CA ILE A 381 10.08 -10.09 -1.17
C ILE A 381 10.14 -8.61 -1.52
N VAL A 382 10.47 -8.29 -2.77
CA VAL A 382 10.64 -6.90 -3.24
C VAL A 382 9.65 -6.49 -4.32
N THR A 383 9.03 -7.46 -5.01
CA THR A 383 8.07 -7.17 -6.08
C THR A 383 7.00 -8.26 -6.12
N LEU A 384 5.79 -7.87 -6.45
CA LEU A 384 4.66 -8.75 -6.74
C LEU A 384 4.17 -8.50 -8.17
N ALA A 385 3.68 -9.56 -8.84
CA ALA A 385 2.97 -9.47 -10.09
C ALA A 385 1.87 -10.54 -10.14
N TRP A 386 0.66 -10.18 -10.55
CA TRP A 386 -0.47 -11.09 -10.63
C TRP A 386 -1.08 -11.09 -12.04
N PRO A 387 -0.41 -11.72 -13.02
CA PRO A 387 -0.82 -11.67 -14.44
C PRO A 387 -1.99 -12.60 -14.78
N GLU A 388 -2.22 -13.67 -14.00
CA GLU A 388 -3.24 -14.69 -14.21
C GLU A 388 -3.98 -15.01 -12.92
N ASP A 389 -5.27 -15.29 -12.97
CA ASP A 389 -6.12 -15.51 -11.80
C ASP A 389 -5.53 -16.51 -10.79
N SER A 390 -4.96 -17.60 -11.28
CA SER A 390 -4.42 -18.66 -10.45
C SER A 390 -2.94 -18.53 -10.12
N THR A 391 -2.21 -17.54 -10.66
CA THR A 391 -0.76 -17.50 -10.57
C THR A 391 -0.25 -16.13 -10.13
N LEU A 392 0.25 -16.05 -8.91
CA LEU A 392 0.89 -14.86 -8.36
C LEU A 392 2.41 -15.05 -8.38
N TYR A 393 3.11 -14.17 -9.08
CA TYR A 393 4.56 -14.10 -9.09
C TYR A 393 5.07 -13.15 -8.02
N PHE A 394 6.24 -13.46 -7.49
CA PHE A 394 6.95 -12.53 -6.63
C PHE A 394 8.46 -12.63 -6.86
N GLN A 395 9.12 -11.50 -6.70
CA GLN A 395 10.57 -11.41 -6.79
C GLN A 395 11.16 -11.25 -5.41
N THR A 396 12.24 -11.94 -5.15
CA THR A 396 13.03 -11.77 -3.93
C THR A 396 14.37 -11.16 -4.26
N ALA A 397 14.89 -10.38 -3.31
CA ALA A 397 16.24 -9.86 -3.34
C ALA A 397 17.05 -10.57 -2.25
N PHE A 398 17.87 -11.55 -2.63
CA PHE A 398 18.80 -12.13 -1.68
C PHE A 398 19.81 -11.05 -1.24
N VAL A 399 19.78 -10.71 0.03
CA VAL A 399 20.69 -9.72 0.62
C VAL A 399 21.56 -10.41 1.66
N LYS A 400 22.87 -10.41 1.41
CA LYS A 400 23.86 -10.88 2.36
C LYS A 400 24.45 -9.65 3.05
N ARG A 401 24.09 -9.42 4.30
CA ARG A 401 24.67 -8.33 5.10
C ARG A 401 25.88 -8.85 5.86
N MET A 402 27.01 -8.21 5.68
CA MET A 402 28.23 -8.44 6.43
C MET A 402 28.24 -7.52 7.66
N LYS A 403 28.99 -7.89 8.71
CA LYS A 403 29.17 -7.06 9.90
C LYS A 403 29.71 -5.66 9.58
N LYS A 404 30.48 -5.54 8.49
CA LYS A 404 30.88 -4.29 7.90
C LYS A 404 30.03 -4.07 6.65
N GLU A 405 29.30 -3.00 6.59
CA GLU A 405 28.38 -2.68 5.52
C GLU A 405 29.08 -2.57 4.15
N ILE A 406 30.35 -2.15 4.15
CA ILE A 406 31.20 -2.03 2.96
C ILE A 406 31.48 -3.40 2.29
N ASP A 407 31.38 -4.49 3.06
CA ASP A 407 31.58 -5.87 2.57
C ASP A 407 30.25 -6.52 2.17
N SER A 408 29.15 -5.80 2.23
CA SER A 408 27.81 -6.33 1.92
C SER A 408 27.69 -6.70 0.45
N VAL A 409 27.22 -7.91 0.19
CA VAL A 409 27.05 -8.41 -1.17
C VAL A 409 25.73 -7.89 -1.75
N THR A 410 25.81 -7.53 -3.02
CA THR A 410 24.70 -7.03 -3.82
C THR A 410 23.54 -8.03 -3.88
N SER A 411 22.34 -7.50 -3.92
CA SER A 411 21.10 -8.23 -4.09
C SER A 411 21.04 -9.00 -5.40
N PHE A 412 20.57 -10.26 -5.34
CA PHE A 412 20.30 -11.08 -6.52
C PHE A 412 18.81 -11.28 -6.66
N PRO A 413 18.15 -10.62 -7.62
CA PRO A 413 16.71 -10.79 -7.84
C PRO A 413 16.42 -12.18 -8.40
N ARG A 414 15.49 -12.90 -7.76
CA ARG A 414 15.01 -14.23 -8.18
C ARG A 414 13.50 -14.22 -8.24
N TRP A 415 12.93 -14.78 -9.28
CA TRP A 415 11.50 -14.91 -9.43
C TRP A 415 11.00 -16.26 -8.92
N HIS A 416 9.86 -16.20 -8.24
CA HIS A 416 9.11 -17.33 -7.71
C HIS A 416 7.64 -17.17 -8.06
N ARG A 417 6.86 -18.24 -7.95
CA ARG A 417 5.42 -18.15 -8.12
C ARG A 417 4.64 -18.99 -7.12
N LEU A 418 3.44 -18.54 -6.84
CA LEU A 418 2.41 -19.27 -6.13
C LEU A 418 1.32 -19.63 -7.13
N ILE A 419 0.99 -20.91 -7.20
CA ILE A 419 -0.15 -21.39 -7.97
C ILE A 419 -1.26 -21.69 -7.00
N PHE A 420 -2.38 -20.98 -7.14
CA PHE A 420 -3.55 -21.09 -6.28
C PHE A 420 -4.56 -22.06 -6.84
N THR A 421 -5.19 -22.79 -5.92
CA THR A 421 -6.35 -23.63 -6.22
C THR A 421 -7.40 -23.44 -5.12
N PRO A 422 -8.72 -23.42 -5.45
CA PRO A 422 -9.74 -23.35 -4.43
C PRO A 422 -9.76 -24.66 -3.63
N GLN A 423 -9.94 -24.56 -2.32
CA GLN A 423 -10.14 -25.74 -1.49
C GLN A 423 -11.53 -26.32 -1.75
N ALA A 424 -11.61 -27.64 -1.89
CA ALA A 424 -12.91 -28.31 -1.87
C ALA A 424 -13.61 -28.04 -0.52
N THR A 425 -14.87 -27.63 -0.58
CA THR A 425 -15.68 -27.49 0.63
C THR A 425 -15.90 -28.87 1.24
N THR A 426 -15.11 -29.24 2.24
CA THR A 426 -15.46 -30.35 3.11
C THR A 426 -16.59 -29.88 3.99
N ASN A 427 -17.81 -30.36 3.70
CA ASN A 427 -18.91 -30.26 4.64
C ASN A 427 -18.49 -31.03 5.90
N ARG A 428 -18.28 -30.31 6.99
CA ARG A 428 -18.23 -30.87 8.35
C ARG A 428 -19.63 -30.84 8.92
#